data_9815c11966b3290845c20dd40ab56d80
#
_entry.id   9815c11966b3290845c20dd40ab56d80
#
_cell.length_a   1.000
_cell.length_b   1.000
_cell.length_c   1.000
_cell.angle_alpha   90.00
_cell.angle_beta   90.00
_cell.angle_gamma   90.00
#
_symmetry.space_group_name_H-M   'P 1'
#
loop_
_entity.id
_entity.type
_entity.pdbx_description
1 polymer ?
#
loop_
_entity_poly.entity_id
_entity_poly.type
_entity_poly.pdbx_seq_one_letter_code
_entity_poly.pdbx_strand_id
1 'polypeptide(L)'
;FNAFRESGTIYFFKYCVAGETVGTMSFAGVALTGSALFLAVGQLFNIAGIVLIPFAADRFGRRRTLVCALLLTAVFSFAFYFVRQGGYSLLFLAQALISLSVGGVLPLLWAMSADTADYAEQRSGRRDTGLIFSSYSMAQKMGWAVGSAATAWILSLAGFEANAVQSPAALTVIG
;
A
#
# COMPACT_ATOMS: atom_id res chain seq x y z
N PHE A 1 4.80 2.76 4.40
CA PHE A 1 3.82 3.46 3.55
C PHE A 1 2.55 2.63 3.35
N ASN A 2 2.61 1.37 2.86
CA ASN A 2 1.42 0.56 2.61
C ASN A 2 0.57 0.32 3.84
N ALA A 3 1.15 -0.06 4.97
CA ALA A 3 0.42 -0.26 6.22
C ALA A 3 -0.32 1.01 6.67
N PHE A 4 0.33 2.17 6.54
CA PHE A 4 -0.28 3.47 6.82
C PHE A 4 -1.49 3.74 5.92
N ARG A 5 -1.33 3.54 4.61
CA ARG A 5 -2.39 3.75 3.62
C ARG A 5 -3.57 2.80 3.82
N GLU A 6 -3.33 1.49 4.00
CA GLU A 6 -4.40 0.50 4.18
C GLU A 6 -5.20 0.75 5.46
N SER A 7 -4.51 1.06 6.56
CA SER A 7 -5.18 1.44 7.81
C SER A 7 -6.03 2.71 7.64
N GLY A 8 -5.48 3.74 7.01
CA GLY A 8 -6.19 5.01 6.76
C GLY A 8 -7.41 4.83 5.85
N THR A 9 -7.32 4.00 4.81
CA THR A 9 -8.42 3.74 3.86
C THR A 9 -9.68 3.22 4.55
N ILE A 10 -9.55 2.30 5.52
CA ILE A 10 -10.70 1.75 6.25
C ILE A 10 -11.44 2.86 7.01
N TYR A 11 -10.68 3.73 7.69
CA TYR A 11 -11.27 4.85 8.43
C TYR A 11 -11.91 5.88 7.48
N PHE A 12 -11.25 6.18 6.35
CA PHE A 12 -11.79 7.09 5.34
C PHE A 12 -13.16 6.64 4.84
N PHE A 13 -13.29 5.39 4.42
CA PHE A 13 -14.58 4.88 3.95
C PHE A 13 -15.63 4.81 5.05
N LYS A 14 -15.25 4.45 6.26
CA LYS A 14 -16.17 4.35 7.39
C LYS A 14 -16.75 5.70 7.81
N TYR A 15 -15.95 6.77 7.81
CA TYR A 15 -16.33 8.04 8.40
C TYR A 15 -16.54 9.18 7.41
N CYS A 16 -15.87 9.14 6.25
CA CYS A 16 -16.02 10.18 5.24
C CYS A 16 -16.99 9.80 4.12
N VAL A 17 -17.11 8.50 3.79
CA VAL A 17 -17.92 8.02 2.65
C VAL A 17 -19.23 7.36 3.12
N ALA A 18 -19.34 6.91 4.35
CA ALA A 18 -20.52 6.20 4.88
C ALA A 18 -21.82 7.05 4.90
N GLY A 19 -21.73 8.37 4.68
CA GLY A 19 -22.89 9.27 4.54
C GLY A 19 -23.55 9.24 3.15
N GLU A 20 -22.85 8.76 2.12
CA GLU A 20 -23.41 8.56 0.79
C GLU A 20 -23.45 7.07 0.50
N THR A 21 -24.63 6.54 0.22
CA THR A 21 -24.87 5.15 -0.17
C THR A 21 -24.04 4.80 -1.42
N VAL A 22 -22.79 4.39 -1.22
CA VAL A 22 -22.10 3.59 -2.23
C VAL A 22 -22.88 2.28 -2.29
N GLY A 23 -23.64 2.12 -3.37
CA GLY A 23 -24.60 1.04 -3.51
C GLY A 23 -23.99 -0.30 -3.12
N THR A 24 -24.69 -1.05 -2.28
CA THR A 24 -24.37 -2.44 -2.00
C THR A 24 -24.46 -3.23 -3.30
N MET A 25 -23.32 -3.40 -3.98
CA MET A 25 -23.26 -4.31 -5.12
C MET A 25 -23.22 -5.74 -4.56
N SER A 26 -24.30 -6.48 -4.77
CA SER A 26 -24.34 -7.90 -4.50
C SER A 26 -23.55 -8.64 -5.59
N PHE A 27 -22.33 -9.05 -5.26
CA PHE A 27 -21.56 -9.94 -6.11
C PHE A 27 -21.55 -11.33 -5.49
N ALA A 28 -22.03 -12.33 -6.22
CA ALA A 28 -22.12 -13.73 -5.79
C ALA A 28 -22.85 -13.95 -4.45
N GLY A 29 -23.90 -13.15 -4.15
CA GLY A 29 -24.71 -13.31 -2.94
C GLY A 29 -24.09 -12.70 -1.66
N VAL A 30 -22.96 -11.99 -1.77
CA VAL A 30 -22.32 -11.26 -0.67
C VAL A 30 -22.55 -9.76 -0.86
N ALA A 31 -23.16 -9.10 0.12
CA ALA A 31 -23.27 -7.63 0.12
C ALA A 31 -21.88 -7.02 0.38
N LEU A 32 -21.24 -6.51 -0.67
CA LEU A 32 -19.96 -5.84 -0.57
C LEU A 32 -20.16 -4.37 -0.21
N THR A 33 -19.61 -3.96 0.91
CA THR A 33 -19.52 -2.55 1.29
C THR A 33 -18.57 -1.81 0.34
N GLY A 34 -18.78 -0.52 0.10
CA GLY A 34 -17.92 0.29 -0.78
C GLY A 34 -16.43 0.20 -0.44
N SER A 35 -16.08 0.11 0.85
CA SER A 35 -14.71 -0.12 1.30
C SER A 35 -14.15 -1.48 0.85
N ALA A 36 -14.96 -2.53 0.91
CA ALA A 36 -14.56 -3.86 0.47
C ALA A 36 -14.30 -3.92 -1.04
N LEU A 37 -15.16 -3.28 -1.84
CA LEU A 37 -14.96 -3.15 -3.29
C LEU A 37 -13.68 -2.37 -3.63
N PHE A 38 -13.44 -1.26 -2.93
CA PHE A 38 -12.23 -0.46 -3.11
C PHE A 38 -10.96 -1.24 -2.81
N LEU A 39 -10.94 -1.99 -1.71
CA LEU A 39 -9.82 -2.86 -1.36
C LEU A 39 -9.68 -4.02 -2.34
N ALA A 40 -10.79 -4.64 -2.78
CA ALA A 40 -10.76 -5.74 -3.74
C ALA A 40 -10.17 -5.30 -5.10
N VAL A 41 -10.58 -4.15 -5.61
CA VAL A 41 -9.98 -3.56 -6.83
C VAL A 41 -8.49 -3.32 -6.62
N GLY A 42 -8.11 -2.73 -5.47
CA GLY A 42 -6.69 -2.55 -5.12
C GLY A 42 -5.91 -3.86 -5.15
N GLN A 43 -6.45 -4.94 -4.57
CA GLN A 43 -5.78 -6.25 -4.56
C GLN A 43 -5.66 -6.89 -5.94
N LEU A 44 -6.67 -6.75 -6.81
CA LEU A 44 -6.58 -7.24 -8.19
C LEU A 44 -5.44 -6.55 -8.96
N PHE A 45 -5.36 -5.22 -8.87
CA PHE A 45 -4.27 -4.47 -9.50
C PHE A 45 -2.90 -4.72 -8.83
N ASN A 46 -2.88 -5.02 -7.54
CA ASN A 46 -1.67 -5.45 -6.84
C ASN A 46 -1.13 -6.78 -7.41
N ILE A 47 -2.02 -7.76 -7.64
CA ILE A 47 -1.65 -9.04 -8.28
C ILE A 47 -1.09 -8.80 -9.69
N ALA A 48 -1.72 -7.93 -10.48
CA ALA A 48 -1.18 -7.55 -11.79
C ALA A 48 0.21 -6.91 -11.67
N GLY A 49 0.45 -6.07 -10.66
CA GLY A 49 1.76 -5.48 -10.36
C GLY A 49 2.82 -6.53 -10.00
N ILE A 50 2.45 -7.57 -9.24
CA ILE A 50 3.34 -8.69 -8.90
C ILE A 50 3.88 -9.38 -10.16
N VAL A 51 3.07 -9.48 -11.21
CA VAL A 51 3.47 -10.12 -12.47
C VAL A 51 4.25 -9.15 -13.37
N LEU A 52 3.77 -7.92 -13.53
CA LEU A 52 4.30 -6.97 -14.50
C LEU A 52 5.63 -6.33 -14.07
N ILE A 53 5.81 -6.02 -12.81
CA ILE A 53 7.00 -5.31 -12.33
C ILE A 53 8.27 -6.17 -12.41
N PRO A 54 8.29 -7.46 -12.01
CA PRO A 54 9.44 -8.32 -12.24
C PRO A 54 9.79 -8.47 -13.73
N PHE A 55 8.79 -8.60 -14.59
CA PHE A 55 9.01 -8.65 -16.05
C PHE A 55 9.67 -7.38 -16.60
N ALA A 56 9.24 -6.22 -16.11
CA ALA A 56 9.91 -4.96 -16.42
C ALA A 56 11.33 -4.89 -15.84
N ALA A 57 11.56 -5.47 -14.66
CA ALA A 57 12.85 -5.50 -14.00
C ALA A 57 13.89 -6.35 -14.77
N ASP A 58 13.46 -7.42 -15.41
CA ASP A 58 14.34 -8.24 -16.28
C ASP A 58 14.77 -7.47 -17.53
N ARG A 59 13.92 -6.57 -18.04
CA ARG A 59 14.22 -5.77 -19.24
C ARG A 59 15.01 -4.50 -18.97
N PHE A 60 14.69 -3.77 -17.90
CA PHE A 60 15.24 -2.44 -17.59
C PHE A 60 16.25 -2.45 -16.44
N GLY A 61 16.39 -3.59 -15.76
CA GLY A 61 17.25 -3.76 -14.58
C GLY A 61 16.50 -3.51 -13.26
N ARG A 62 16.75 -4.38 -12.29
CA ARG A 62 16.03 -4.42 -10.99
C ARG A 62 16.07 -3.10 -10.23
N ARG A 63 17.25 -2.46 -10.15
CA ARG A 63 17.41 -1.19 -9.41
C ARG A 63 16.60 -0.05 -10.04
N ARG A 64 16.64 0.08 -11.37
CA ARG A 64 15.91 1.15 -12.08
C ARG A 64 14.41 0.96 -11.95
N THR A 65 13.94 -0.26 -12.15
CA THR A 65 12.52 -0.59 -12.02
C THR A 65 12.01 -0.33 -10.61
N LEU A 66 12.79 -0.67 -9.57
CA LEU A 66 12.43 -0.39 -8.18
C LEU A 66 12.27 1.12 -7.92
N VAL A 67 13.25 1.92 -8.36
CA VAL A 67 13.19 3.38 -8.19
C VAL A 67 12.00 3.97 -8.95
N CYS A 68 11.77 3.56 -10.20
CA CYS A 68 10.61 4.00 -10.97
C CYS A 68 9.28 3.62 -10.30
N ALA A 69 9.15 2.38 -9.81
CA ALA A 69 7.93 1.93 -9.12
C ALA A 69 7.66 2.76 -7.85
N LEU A 70 8.70 3.06 -7.06
CA LEU A 70 8.57 3.89 -5.86
C LEU A 70 8.23 5.34 -6.21
N LEU A 71 8.84 5.93 -7.25
CA LEU A 71 8.52 7.27 -7.71
C LEU A 71 7.08 7.36 -8.23
N LEU A 72 6.64 6.40 -9.05
CA LEU A 72 5.26 6.33 -9.52
C LEU A 72 4.28 6.20 -8.35
N THR A 73 4.59 5.37 -7.37
CA THR A 73 3.78 5.25 -6.15
C THR A 73 3.68 6.58 -5.41
N ALA A 74 4.78 7.31 -5.26
CA ALA A 74 4.79 8.62 -4.61
C ALA A 74 3.96 9.65 -5.39
N VAL A 75 4.13 9.71 -6.71
CA VAL A 75 3.36 10.62 -7.59
C VAL A 75 1.87 10.31 -7.54
N PHE A 76 1.47 9.05 -7.69
CA PHE A 76 0.06 8.67 -7.63
C PHE A 76 -0.55 8.87 -6.23
N SER A 77 0.22 8.68 -5.17
CA SER A 77 -0.25 8.97 -3.79
C SER A 77 -0.43 10.46 -3.56
N PHE A 78 0.44 11.29 -4.13
CA PHE A 78 0.28 12.73 -4.08
C PHE A 78 -0.91 13.20 -4.92
N ALA A 79 -1.08 12.62 -6.12
CA ALA A 79 -2.23 12.88 -6.99
C ALA A 79 -3.56 12.46 -6.32
N PHE A 80 -3.56 11.37 -5.56
CA PHE A 80 -4.73 10.90 -4.82
C PHE A 80 -5.30 11.98 -3.89
N TYR A 81 -4.43 12.77 -3.25
CA TYR A 81 -4.85 13.87 -2.39
C TYR A 81 -5.69 14.93 -3.14
N PHE A 82 -5.32 15.26 -4.39
CA PHE A 82 -6.08 16.21 -5.21
C PHE A 82 -7.35 15.62 -5.81
N VAL A 83 -7.32 14.34 -6.14
CA VAL A 83 -8.43 13.61 -6.75
C VAL A 83 -9.56 13.32 -5.77
N ARG A 84 -9.31 13.41 -4.47
CA ARG A 84 -10.30 13.16 -3.41
C ARG A 84 -11.60 13.95 -3.57
N GLN A 85 -11.54 15.14 -4.17
CA GLN A 85 -12.70 16.00 -4.43
C GLN A 85 -13.36 15.73 -5.80
N GLY A 86 -12.79 14.85 -6.63
CA GLY A 86 -13.14 14.66 -8.04
C GLY A 86 -14.12 13.53 -8.35
N GLY A 87 -14.68 12.85 -7.35
CA GLY A 87 -15.67 11.77 -7.55
C GLY A 87 -15.09 10.35 -7.37
N TYR A 88 -15.99 9.41 -7.10
CA TYR A 88 -15.66 8.01 -6.75
C TYR A 88 -14.84 7.28 -7.83
N SER A 89 -15.14 7.49 -9.11
CA SER A 89 -14.44 6.83 -10.22
C SER A 89 -12.95 7.16 -10.27
N LEU A 90 -12.61 8.41 -9.99
CA LEU A 90 -11.21 8.86 -9.93
C LEU A 90 -10.46 8.28 -8.73
N LEU A 91 -11.15 8.11 -7.59
CA LEU A 91 -10.57 7.45 -6.41
C LEU A 91 -10.23 5.97 -6.71
N PHE A 92 -11.13 5.24 -7.37
CA PHE A 92 -10.88 3.86 -7.77
C PHE A 92 -9.73 3.75 -8.78
N LEU A 93 -9.64 4.66 -9.74
CA LEU A 93 -8.54 4.70 -10.70
C LEU A 93 -7.20 4.96 -10.02
N ALA A 94 -7.14 5.95 -9.15
CA ALA A 94 -5.93 6.28 -8.39
C ALA A 94 -5.48 5.10 -7.50
N GLN A 95 -6.43 4.43 -6.82
CA GLN A 95 -6.17 3.21 -6.05
C GLN A 95 -5.58 2.10 -6.92
N ALA A 96 -6.15 1.86 -8.09
CA ALA A 96 -5.68 0.85 -9.03
C ALA A 96 -4.23 1.12 -9.47
N LEU A 97 -3.91 2.37 -9.84
CA LEU A 97 -2.57 2.78 -10.27
C LEU A 97 -1.54 2.67 -9.13
N ILE A 98 -1.89 3.09 -7.92
CA ILE A 98 -1.02 2.95 -6.75
C ILE A 98 -0.76 1.46 -6.47
N SER A 99 -1.82 0.65 -6.44
CA SER A 99 -1.70 -0.78 -6.15
C SER A 99 -0.91 -1.53 -7.21
N LEU A 100 -1.07 -1.17 -8.48
CA LEU A 100 -0.26 -1.70 -9.58
C LEU A 100 1.23 -1.38 -9.39
N SER A 101 1.55 -0.14 -9.04
CA SER A 101 2.94 0.31 -8.86
C SER A 101 3.61 -0.34 -7.64
N VAL A 102 2.85 -0.60 -6.57
CA VAL A 102 3.37 -1.19 -5.33
C VAL A 102 3.47 -2.71 -5.40
N GLY A 103 2.58 -3.37 -6.15
CA GLY A 103 2.43 -4.82 -6.12
C GLY A 103 3.73 -5.60 -6.34
N GLY A 104 4.53 -5.20 -7.31
CA GLY A 104 5.80 -5.88 -7.60
C GLY A 104 7.00 -5.42 -6.77
N VAL A 105 6.86 -4.43 -5.90
CA VAL A 105 7.98 -3.91 -5.09
C VAL A 105 8.50 -4.96 -4.12
N LEU A 106 7.61 -5.66 -3.40
CA LEU A 106 8.03 -6.70 -2.45
C LEU A 106 8.76 -7.88 -3.12
N PRO A 107 8.22 -8.53 -4.16
CA PRO A 107 8.95 -9.57 -4.88
C PRO A 107 10.30 -9.10 -5.41
N LEU A 108 10.37 -7.88 -5.93
CA LEU A 108 11.61 -7.31 -6.45
C LEU A 108 12.64 -7.08 -5.34
N LEU A 109 12.23 -6.61 -4.17
CA LEU A 109 13.10 -6.47 -3.01
C LEU A 109 13.61 -7.83 -2.51
N TRP A 110 12.78 -8.87 -2.49
CA TRP A 110 13.20 -10.22 -2.15
C TRP A 110 14.23 -10.76 -3.15
N ALA A 111 14.03 -10.54 -4.46
CA ALA A 111 14.99 -10.92 -5.49
C ALA A 111 16.32 -10.17 -5.33
N MET A 112 16.30 -8.87 -5.04
CA MET A 112 17.50 -8.08 -4.79
C MET A 112 18.23 -8.50 -3.50
N SER A 113 17.50 -8.97 -2.48
CA SER A 113 18.10 -9.53 -1.26
C SER A 113 18.83 -10.84 -1.54
N ALA A 114 18.30 -11.68 -2.44
CA ALA A 114 19.00 -12.88 -2.90
C ALA A 114 20.29 -12.54 -3.67
N ASP A 115 20.23 -11.57 -4.60
CA ASP A 115 21.43 -11.11 -5.31
C ASP A 115 22.51 -10.57 -4.34
N THR A 116 22.09 -9.90 -3.27
CA THR A 116 23.00 -9.39 -2.24
C THR A 116 23.67 -10.54 -1.48
N ALA A 117 22.92 -11.62 -1.21
CA ALA A 117 23.45 -12.81 -0.56
C ALA A 117 24.50 -13.52 -1.43
N ASP A 118 24.21 -13.67 -2.73
CA ASP A 118 25.14 -14.28 -3.68
C ASP A 118 26.42 -13.44 -3.84
N TYR A 119 26.27 -12.13 -3.90
CA TYR A 119 27.42 -11.19 -3.94
C TYR A 119 28.28 -11.27 -2.67
N ALA A 120 27.64 -11.35 -1.50
CA ALA A 120 28.35 -11.48 -0.24
C ALA A 120 29.13 -12.81 -0.16
N GLU A 121 28.56 -13.93 -0.63
CA GLU A 121 29.21 -15.23 -0.72
C GLU A 121 30.44 -15.18 -1.62
N GLN A 122 30.34 -14.57 -2.80
CA GLN A 122 31.47 -14.44 -3.73
C GLN A 122 32.63 -13.63 -3.14
N ARG A 123 32.33 -12.62 -2.31
CA ARG A 123 33.36 -11.72 -1.76
C ARG A 123 33.98 -12.22 -0.45
N SER A 124 33.19 -12.85 0.41
CA SER A 124 33.63 -13.27 1.74
C SER A 124 33.95 -14.77 1.86
N GLY A 125 33.57 -15.55 0.85
CA GLY A 125 33.65 -17.02 0.89
C GLY A 125 32.73 -17.68 1.92
N ARG A 126 31.82 -16.91 2.56
CA ARG A 126 30.88 -17.38 3.57
C ARG A 126 29.45 -17.13 3.09
N ARG A 127 28.61 -18.14 3.26
CA ARG A 127 27.21 -18.10 2.87
C ARG A 127 26.33 -17.62 4.03
N ASP A 128 26.25 -16.30 4.21
CA ASP A 128 25.47 -15.67 5.30
C ASP A 128 24.00 -15.35 4.87
N THR A 129 23.42 -16.19 4.03
CA THR A 129 22.06 -16.04 3.47
C THR A 129 21.02 -15.84 4.57
N GLY A 130 21.12 -16.63 5.66
CA GLY A 130 20.19 -16.53 6.80
C GLY A 130 20.20 -15.17 7.47
N LEU A 131 21.37 -14.55 7.63
CA LEU A 131 21.48 -13.23 8.25
C LEU A 131 20.85 -12.14 7.38
N ILE A 132 21.07 -12.18 6.07
CA ILE A 132 20.52 -11.22 5.12
C ILE A 132 19.00 -11.29 5.07
N PHE A 133 18.43 -12.49 4.93
CA PHE A 133 16.98 -12.66 4.87
C PHE A 133 16.28 -12.39 6.21
N SER A 134 16.90 -12.74 7.34
CA SER A 134 16.35 -12.43 8.66
C SER A 134 16.35 -10.93 8.94
N SER A 135 17.41 -10.22 8.59
CA SER A 135 17.50 -8.77 8.72
C SER A 135 16.45 -8.06 7.84
N TYR A 136 16.27 -8.51 6.59
CA TYR A 136 15.25 -7.99 5.70
C TYR A 136 13.84 -8.22 6.25
N SER A 137 13.55 -9.44 6.69
CA SER A 137 12.25 -9.81 7.27
C SER A 137 11.94 -9.02 8.54
N MET A 138 12.94 -8.80 9.39
CA MET A 138 12.84 -7.97 10.60
C MET A 138 12.52 -6.52 10.22
N ALA A 139 13.28 -5.94 9.30
CA ALA A 139 13.08 -4.56 8.84
C ALA A 139 11.67 -4.37 8.24
N GLN A 140 11.17 -5.34 7.47
CA GLN A 140 9.82 -5.33 6.90
C GLN A 140 8.75 -5.33 7.99
N LYS A 141 8.85 -6.22 8.97
CA LYS A 141 7.89 -6.31 10.08
C LYS A 141 7.91 -5.06 10.96
N MET A 142 9.10 -4.54 11.24
CA MET A 142 9.24 -3.27 11.98
C MET A 142 8.62 -2.11 11.19
N GLY A 143 8.82 -2.05 9.88
CA GLY A 143 8.20 -1.03 9.03
C GLY A 143 6.67 -1.08 9.07
N TRP A 144 6.08 -2.27 9.07
CA TRP A 144 4.63 -2.43 9.21
C TRP A 144 4.13 -2.01 10.60
N ALA A 145 4.82 -2.43 11.67
CA ALA A 145 4.46 -2.07 13.04
C ALA A 145 4.53 -0.55 13.26
N VAL A 146 5.61 0.09 12.84
CA VAL A 146 5.79 1.55 12.95
C VAL A 146 4.76 2.28 12.09
N GLY A 147 4.47 1.81 10.86
CA GLY A 147 3.48 2.41 9.99
C GLY A 147 2.07 2.38 10.59
N SER A 148 1.65 1.24 11.14
CA SER A 148 0.35 1.10 11.79
C SER A 148 0.25 1.92 13.08
N ALA A 149 1.30 1.92 13.90
CA ALA A 149 1.36 2.72 15.12
C ALA A 149 1.30 4.22 14.83
N ALA A 150 2.01 4.68 13.78
CA ALA A 150 1.96 6.08 13.36
C ALA A 150 0.55 6.50 12.94
N THR A 151 -0.18 5.65 12.21
CA THR A 151 -1.58 5.91 11.86
C THR A 151 -2.43 6.09 13.10
N ALA A 152 -2.33 5.17 14.07
CA ALA A 152 -3.09 5.24 15.31
C ALA A 152 -2.75 6.49 16.13
N TRP A 153 -1.47 6.86 16.20
CA TRP A 153 -1.02 8.07 16.89
C TRP A 153 -1.56 9.35 16.27
N ILE A 154 -1.47 9.49 14.95
CA ILE A 154 -1.98 10.64 14.21
C ILE A 154 -3.49 10.77 14.43
N LEU A 155 -4.25 9.68 14.35
CA LEU A 155 -5.68 9.67 14.61
C LEU A 155 -6.00 10.08 16.07
N SER A 156 -5.26 9.56 17.04
CA SER A 156 -5.41 9.91 18.45
C SER A 156 -5.15 11.41 18.71
N LEU A 157 -4.09 11.97 18.11
CA LEU A 157 -3.78 13.42 18.22
C LEU A 157 -4.85 14.30 17.55
N ALA A 158 -5.51 13.78 16.52
CA ALA A 158 -6.63 14.46 15.87
C ALA A 158 -7.96 14.37 16.65
N GLY A 159 -7.97 13.70 17.82
CA GLY A 159 -9.16 13.52 18.64
C GLY A 159 -10.15 12.52 18.05
N PHE A 160 -9.64 11.48 17.38
CA PHE A 160 -10.47 10.41 16.84
C PHE A 160 -11.04 9.53 17.95
N GLU A 161 -12.37 9.42 17.99
CA GLU A 161 -13.11 8.51 18.89
C GLU A 161 -13.79 7.40 18.09
N ALA A 162 -13.49 6.15 18.42
CA ALA A 162 -14.05 5.01 17.71
C ALA A 162 -15.58 4.93 17.95
N ASN A 163 -16.35 4.79 16.84
CA ASN A 163 -17.80 4.69 16.83
C ASN A 163 -18.58 5.92 17.36
N ALA A 164 -17.95 7.10 17.43
CA ALA A 164 -18.56 8.38 17.74
C ALA A 164 -18.66 9.28 16.49
N VAL A 165 -19.43 10.35 16.59
CA VAL A 165 -19.44 11.43 15.58
C VAL A 165 -18.09 12.13 15.63
N GLN A 166 -17.37 12.10 14.51
CA GLN A 166 -16.00 12.62 14.47
C GLN A 166 -15.94 14.13 14.49
N SER A 167 -14.91 14.67 15.13
CA SER A 167 -14.63 16.11 15.09
C SER A 167 -14.19 16.54 13.68
N PRO A 168 -14.41 17.81 13.29
CA PRO A 168 -13.94 18.30 11.98
C PRO A 168 -12.42 18.11 11.77
N ALA A 169 -11.62 18.21 12.84
CA ALA A 169 -10.19 17.97 12.80
C ALA A 169 -9.85 16.51 12.50
N ALA A 170 -10.55 15.54 13.11
CA ALA A 170 -10.36 14.13 12.83
C ALA A 170 -10.74 13.78 11.38
N LEU A 171 -11.83 14.35 10.84
CA LEU A 171 -12.23 14.15 9.45
C LEU A 171 -11.21 14.68 8.44
N THR A 172 -10.56 15.80 8.71
CA THR A 172 -9.52 16.35 7.83
C THR A 172 -8.24 15.50 7.81
N VAL A 173 -7.93 14.81 8.91
CA VAL A 173 -6.77 13.93 9.02
C VAL A 173 -7.05 12.56 8.38
N ILE A 174 -8.29 12.06 8.48
CA ILE A 174 -8.71 10.80 7.86
C ILE A 174 -8.80 10.94 6.33
N GLY A 175 -9.30 12.05 5.85
CA GLY A 175 -9.48 12.34 4.44
C GLY A 175 -8.32 13.02 3.79
#